data_3dae810caaa3f5f811431cd924162801
#
_entry.id   3dae810caaa3f5f811431cd924162801
#
_cell.length_a   1.000
_cell.length_b   1.000
_cell.length_c   1.000
_cell.angle_alpha   90.00
_cell.angle_beta   90.00
_cell.angle_gamma   90.00
#
_symmetry.space_group_name_H-M   'P 1'
#
loop_
_entity.id
_entity.type
_entity.pdbx_description
1 polymer ?
#
loop_
_entity_poly.entity_id
_entity_poly.type
_entity_poly.pdbx_seq_one_letter_code
_entity_poly.pdbx_strand_id
1 'polypeptide(L)'
;MRVWPAFLSLSCVLVSLFAFSQGSPSSAVAPGSASASGEAATQKTEALPSRSLADVMDRVIEREHLFLAQMRHMHPMVETYIQDLKTDRAGDTRPAKDQYFLGRLDMSDGAEDQSFIGEPGFGQRMVTHLTGVFSMRFLPLGFAQMVVLDSDFQKQYYNFTYVRREFLGDVRCLVIDVQPKEDAPPGRFMGRMWVEDQDYNIVRFNGTYYPHPKTSYYLHFDSWRLNLRSGAWLPAYIYSEESDMKTALGKALHFRAQTRLWGYDLKGLGKNTEFTQILVDSPQSVKDQSDAAADASPVLAQRMWERQAEDNAIDRLQKIGLMAPPGDVDKVLFTVANNILLTNNLDLGSDLRCRVLLTSPLESFTIGHTIVISRGLLDVLPDEASLAMVVAHELGHIALGDTVDTKLAFSDCMFFPDQDSFQRLDFKRSPSNEEAADAKGLELLKNSPYKDKLASAGLFLKALQQSAPELPNLIRPHLGNGFASSKNVRMSTLLASAPQLEPGRTDQLAALPLGGRIKLDPSTDQVELAKAQTIALTSTREKMPFEIAPFFPHLSRLPNSGSEK
;
A
#
# COMPACT_ATOMS: atom_id res chain seq x y z
N MET A 1 55.01 23.91 -29.88
CA MET A 1 56.32 23.90 -29.15
C MET A 1 56.05 24.11 -27.68
N ARG A 2 56.70 23.27 -26.86
CA ARG A 2 56.80 23.21 -25.36
C ARG A 2 55.62 22.45 -24.72
N VAL A 3 55.77 21.18 -24.43
CA VAL A 3 56.63 20.36 -23.52
C VAL A 3 56.02 20.24 -22.14
N TRP A 4 55.63 19.03 -21.87
CA TRP A 4 55.24 18.43 -20.56
C TRP A 4 56.36 18.51 -19.50
N PRO A 5 56.10 18.32 -18.22
CA PRO A 5 56.40 17.00 -17.67
C PRO A 5 55.37 16.42 -16.71
N ALA A 6 55.45 15.09 -16.64
CA ALA A 6 54.82 14.18 -15.70
C ALA A 6 55.37 14.32 -14.27
N PHE A 7 54.51 14.09 -13.28
CA PHE A 7 54.95 13.70 -11.94
C PHE A 7 54.19 12.44 -11.49
N LEU A 8 54.95 11.38 -11.39
CA LEU A 8 54.63 10.20 -10.60
C LEU A 8 54.78 10.57 -9.12
N SER A 9 53.83 10.20 -8.30
CA SER A 9 54.10 9.98 -6.86
C SER A 9 53.40 8.73 -6.37
N LEU A 10 54.22 7.80 -6.05
CA LEU A 10 54.06 6.56 -5.31
C LEU A 10 53.72 6.87 -3.87
N SER A 11 52.68 6.29 -3.25
CA SER A 11 52.50 6.26 -1.80
C SER A 11 51.74 5.03 -1.34
N CYS A 12 52.50 4.18 -0.77
CA CYS A 12 52.36 3.24 0.35
C CYS A 12 50.96 2.89 0.86
N VAL A 13 50.69 1.60 0.75
CA VAL A 13 49.72 0.80 1.50
C VAL A 13 50.18 0.68 2.96
N LEU A 14 49.34 1.04 3.89
CA LEU A 14 49.46 0.69 5.32
C LEU A 14 48.25 -0.15 5.71
N VAL A 15 48.51 -1.45 5.86
CA VAL A 15 47.59 -2.44 6.44
C VAL A 15 47.73 -2.36 7.95
N SER A 16 46.69 -2.01 8.66
CA SER A 16 46.59 -2.12 10.11
C SER A 16 45.72 -3.32 10.49
N LEU A 17 46.39 -4.38 10.92
CA LEU A 17 45.79 -5.50 11.63
C LEU A 17 45.41 -5.08 13.06
N PHE A 18 44.16 -5.16 13.42
CA PHE A 18 43.74 -5.19 14.81
C PHE A 18 43.34 -6.63 15.20
N ALA A 19 44.15 -7.20 16.05
CA ALA A 19 43.87 -8.45 16.74
C ALA A 19 42.95 -8.16 17.94
N PHE A 20 41.83 -8.88 18.04
CA PHE A 20 41.00 -8.92 19.24
C PHE A 20 41.42 -10.09 20.11
N SER A 21 41.89 -9.74 21.31
CA SER A 21 42.21 -10.62 22.42
C SER A 21 40.95 -11.15 23.08
N GLN A 22 40.92 -12.46 23.26
CA GLN A 22 39.96 -13.16 24.12
C GLN A 22 40.34 -12.96 25.59
N GLY A 23 39.40 -12.57 26.40
CA GLY A 23 39.49 -12.58 27.86
C GLY A 23 38.30 -13.37 28.44
N SER A 24 38.62 -14.56 28.94
CA SER A 24 37.73 -15.32 29.83
C SER A 24 37.93 -14.90 31.27
N PRO A 25 36.93 -14.93 32.13
CA PRO A 25 37.16 -15.14 33.53
C PRO A 25 36.60 -16.47 34.04
N SER A 26 37.38 -17.05 34.87
CA SER A 26 37.34 -18.30 35.60
C SER A 26 36.39 -18.28 36.80
N SER A 27 35.76 -19.45 37.02
CA SER A 27 35.64 -20.28 38.25
C SER A 27 34.91 -19.79 39.50
N ALA A 28 34.07 -20.69 39.91
CA ALA A 28 33.86 -21.47 41.16
C ALA A 28 32.53 -21.15 41.86
N VAL A 29 31.70 -22.06 42.27
CA VAL A 29 31.76 -23.17 43.23
C VAL A 29 30.40 -23.91 43.19
N ALA A 30 30.40 -25.23 43.14
CA ALA A 30 29.30 -26.12 43.55
C ALA A 30 29.43 -26.41 45.08
N PRO A 31 28.47 -27.04 45.79
CA PRO A 31 27.73 -28.23 45.41
C PRO A 31 26.28 -28.33 45.95
N GLY A 32 25.57 -29.34 45.47
CA GLY A 32 24.30 -29.79 46.10
C GLY A 32 23.54 -30.78 45.26
N SER A 33 23.77 -32.04 45.49
CA SER A 33 23.10 -33.20 44.93
C SER A 33 21.64 -33.32 45.36
N ALA A 34 20.75 -33.57 44.39
CA ALA A 34 19.54 -34.36 44.61
C ALA A 34 19.13 -35.03 43.28
N SER A 35 19.26 -36.34 43.27
CA SER A 35 18.79 -37.26 42.22
C SER A 35 17.27 -37.29 42.17
N ALA A 36 16.71 -37.02 40.96
CA ALA A 36 15.37 -37.49 40.59
C ALA A 36 15.43 -37.99 39.14
N SER A 37 15.37 -39.27 39.01
CA SER A 37 15.18 -40.02 37.76
C SER A 37 13.83 -39.65 37.15
N GLY A 38 13.85 -38.96 36.01
CA GLY A 38 12.70 -38.78 35.14
C GLY A 38 13.13 -39.15 33.73
N GLU A 39 12.58 -40.20 33.21
CA GLU A 39 12.75 -40.68 31.86
C GLU A 39 12.39 -39.56 30.88
N ALA A 40 13.39 -39.01 30.22
CA ALA A 40 13.21 -38.16 29.05
C ALA A 40 12.77 -39.03 27.89
N ALA A 41 11.50 -39.03 27.59
CA ALA A 41 10.98 -39.55 26.34
C ALA A 41 11.62 -38.75 25.17
N THR A 42 12.61 -39.35 24.57
CA THR A 42 13.21 -38.90 23.32
C THR A 42 12.14 -38.98 22.23
N GLN A 43 11.45 -37.86 21.97
CA GLN A 43 10.66 -37.74 20.75
C GLN A 43 11.62 -37.89 19.57
N LYS A 44 11.59 -39.09 18.97
CA LYS A 44 12.14 -39.31 17.65
C LYS A 44 11.48 -38.31 16.70
N THR A 45 12.17 -37.25 16.35
CA THR A 45 11.86 -36.47 15.18
C THR A 45 12.02 -37.40 13.99
N GLU A 46 10.93 -37.97 13.52
CA GLU A 46 10.93 -38.68 12.24
C GLU A 46 11.41 -37.68 11.19
N ALA A 47 12.59 -37.96 10.64
CA ALA A 47 13.07 -37.25 9.47
C ALA A 47 12.05 -37.51 8.35
N LEU A 48 11.32 -36.47 7.95
CA LEU A 48 10.46 -36.52 6.78
C LEU A 48 11.23 -37.18 5.62
N PRO A 49 10.63 -38.17 4.93
CA PRO A 49 11.27 -38.79 3.81
C PRO A 49 11.75 -37.74 2.83
N SER A 50 12.99 -37.82 2.36
CA SER A 50 13.57 -36.90 1.39
C SER A 50 12.78 -36.99 0.09
N ARG A 51 11.77 -36.16 -0.08
CA ARG A 51 10.98 -36.09 -1.33
C ARG A 51 11.88 -35.59 -2.44
N SER A 52 11.78 -36.22 -3.60
CA SER A 52 12.50 -35.75 -4.77
C SER A 52 12.02 -34.34 -5.17
N LEU A 53 12.88 -33.50 -5.77
CA LEU A 53 12.46 -32.20 -6.32
C LEU A 53 11.27 -32.38 -7.28
N ALA A 54 11.22 -33.48 -8.02
CA ALA A 54 10.13 -33.77 -8.94
C ALA A 54 8.78 -33.90 -8.22
N ASP A 55 8.73 -34.60 -7.07
CA ASP A 55 7.50 -34.77 -6.27
C ASP A 55 7.06 -33.44 -5.63
N VAL A 56 8.03 -32.60 -5.23
CA VAL A 56 7.75 -31.26 -4.73
C VAL A 56 7.11 -30.42 -5.81
N MET A 57 7.69 -30.43 -7.03
CA MET A 57 7.18 -29.64 -8.15
C MET A 57 5.78 -30.08 -8.60
N ASP A 58 5.47 -31.37 -8.56
CA ASP A 58 4.13 -31.84 -8.88
C ASP A 58 3.08 -31.24 -7.93
N ARG A 59 3.39 -31.14 -6.63
CA ARG A 59 2.52 -30.50 -5.65
C ARG A 59 2.42 -28.99 -5.82
N VAL A 60 3.55 -28.33 -6.09
CA VAL A 60 3.57 -26.87 -6.34
C VAL A 60 2.68 -26.53 -7.53
N ILE A 61 2.75 -27.29 -8.61
CA ILE A 61 1.93 -27.10 -9.81
C ILE A 61 0.44 -27.34 -9.50
N GLU A 62 0.12 -28.40 -8.75
CA GLU A 62 -1.26 -28.66 -8.30
C GLU A 62 -1.81 -27.49 -7.46
N ARG A 63 -1.01 -26.97 -6.51
CA ARG A 63 -1.38 -25.82 -5.69
C ARG A 63 -1.57 -24.53 -6.50
N GLU A 64 -0.72 -24.29 -7.50
CA GLU A 64 -0.85 -23.13 -8.36
C GLU A 64 -2.11 -23.21 -9.24
N HIS A 65 -2.47 -24.37 -9.75
CA HIS A 65 -3.73 -24.56 -10.49
C HIS A 65 -4.94 -24.35 -9.58
N LEU A 66 -4.90 -24.82 -8.33
CA LEU A 66 -5.95 -24.55 -7.35
C LEU A 66 -6.06 -23.05 -7.04
N PHE A 67 -4.92 -22.39 -6.84
CA PHE A 67 -4.88 -20.93 -6.64
C PHE A 67 -5.52 -20.17 -7.81
N LEU A 68 -5.18 -20.51 -9.06
CA LEU A 68 -5.78 -19.87 -10.25
C LEU A 68 -7.30 -20.09 -10.31
N ALA A 69 -7.77 -21.31 -9.97
CA ALA A 69 -9.20 -21.61 -9.93
C ALA A 69 -9.93 -20.80 -8.84
N GLN A 70 -9.28 -20.57 -7.69
CA GLN A 70 -9.83 -19.74 -6.61
C GLN A 70 -9.87 -18.25 -7.01
N MET A 71 -8.81 -17.72 -7.63
CA MET A 71 -8.72 -16.32 -8.04
C MET A 71 -9.80 -15.89 -9.04
N ARG A 72 -10.35 -16.82 -9.84
CA ARG A 72 -11.46 -16.55 -10.75
C ARG A 72 -12.74 -16.08 -10.06
N HIS A 73 -12.91 -16.39 -8.78
CA HIS A 73 -14.08 -16.04 -7.98
C HIS A 73 -13.80 -14.95 -6.96
N MET A 74 -12.58 -14.44 -6.94
CA MET A 74 -12.17 -13.38 -6.04
C MET A 74 -11.89 -12.12 -6.86
N HIS A 75 -12.59 -11.05 -6.56
CA HIS A 75 -12.47 -9.79 -7.28
C HIS A 75 -11.80 -8.74 -6.37
N PRO A 76 -10.50 -8.90 -6.01
CA PRO A 76 -9.84 -7.97 -5.10
C PRO A 76 -9.73 -6.59 -5.72
N MET A 77 -9.64 -5.59 -4.86
CA MET A 77 -9.18 -4.27 -5.25
C MET A 77 -7.73 -4.36 -5.71
N VAL A 78 -7.41 -3.67 -6.77
CA VAL A 78 -6.05 -3.54 -7.31
C VAL A 78 -5.71 -2.07 -7.49
N GLU A 79 -4.61 -1.66 -6.87
CA GLU A 79 -4.06 -0.31 -6.97
C GLU A 79 -2.65 -0.39 -7.54
N THR A 80 -2.39 0.32 -8.64
CA THR A 80 -1.06 0.41 -9.25
C THR A 80 -0.61 1.87 -9.31
N TYR A 81 0.55 2.15 -8.75
CA TYR A 81 1.20 3.45 -8.82
C TYR A 81 2.58 3.33 -9.45
N ILE A 82 2.82 4.13 -10.46
CA ILE A 82 4.03 4.11 -11.30
C ILE A 82 4.69 5.48 -11.25
N GLN A 83 6.01 5.52 -11.06
CA GLN A 83 6.85 6.70 -11.17
C GLN A 83 7.83 6.53 -12.31
N ASP A 84 7.68 7.31 -13.36
CA ASP A 84 8.71 7.48 -14.39
C ASP A 84 9.86 8.29 -13.79
N LEU A 85 11.09 7.81 -13.96
CA LEU A 85 12.28 8.38 -13.33
C LEU A 85 13.14 9.10 -14.35
N LYS A 86 13.81 10.15 -13.90
CA LYS A 86 14.89 10.83 -14.63
C LYS A 86 16.15 10.88 -13.78
N THR A 87 17.30 10.73 -14.40
CA THR A 87 18.59 10.94 -13.76
C THR A 87 18.99 12.39 -13.96
N ASP A 88 19.32 13.09 -12.89
CA ASP A 88 19.80 14.46 -12.96
C ASP A 88 21.29 14.53 -13.32
N ARG A 89 21.84 15.75 -13.42
CA ARG A 89 23.25 15.95 -13.77
C ARG A 89 24.25 15.46 -12.72
N ALA A 90 23.78 15.29 -11.48
CA ALA A 90 24.56 14.75 -10.37
C ALA A 90 24.57 13.22 -10.33
N GLY A 91 23.73 12.57 -11.17
CA GLY A 91 23.56 11.12 -11.18
C GLY A 91 22.42 10.64 -10.26
N ASP A 92 21.72 11.54 -9.58
CA ASP A 92 20.59 11.20 -8.73
C ASP A 92 19.33 10.93 -9.56
N THR A 93 18.64 9.86 -9.23
CA THR A 93 17.40 9.48 -9.87
C THR A 93 16.21 10.07 -9.11
N ARG A 94 15.33 10.78 -9.82
CA ARG A 94 14.15 11.44 -9.25
C ARG A 94 12.91 11.13 -10.09
N PRO A 95 11.72 11.10 -9.49
CA PRO A 95 10.48 11.05 -10.25
C PRO A 95 10.37 12.26 -11.20
N ALA A 96 9.88 11.99 -12.40
CA ALA A 96 9.65 13.03 -13.41
C ALA A 96 8.17 13.12 -13.81
N LYS A 97 7.47 12.03 -13.67
CA LYS A 97 6.05 11.87 -13.98
C LYS A 97 5.51 10.66 -13.23
N ASP A 98 4.23 10.66 -12.96
CA ASP A 98 3.56 9.54 -12.32
C ASP A 98 2.31 9.10 -13.09
N GLN A 99 1.85 7.87 -12.76
CA GLN A 99 0.60 7.30 -13.24
C GLN A 99 -0.05 6.56 -12.07
N TYR A 100 -1.38 6.63 -12.00
CA TYR A 100 -2.16 6.00 -10.94
C TYR A 100 -3.37 5.27 -11.52
N PHE A 101 -3.58 4.07 -11.06
CA PHE A 101 -4.69 3.21 -11.46
C PHE A 101 -5.30 2.57 -10.22
N LEU A 102 -6.61 2.50 -10.20
CA LEU A 102 -7.39 1.86 -9.17
C LEU A 102 -8.58 1.14 -9.81
N GLY A 103 -8.81 -0.09 -9.45
CA GLY A 103 -9.90 -0.89 -9.97
C GLY A 103 -10.08 -2.21 -9.23
N ARG A 104 -10.87 -3.11 -9.82
CA ARG A 104 -11.00 -4.50 -9.38
C ARG A 104 -10.37 -5.44 -10.39
N LEU A 105 -9.68 -6.45 -9.88
CA LEU A 105 -9.10 -7.51 -10.70
C LEU A 105 -10.17 -8.59 -10.93
N ASP A 106 -10.47 -8.87 -12.21
CA ASP A 106 -11.30 -9.99 -12.64
C ASP A 106 -10.41 -10.99 -13.38
N MET A 107 -10.47 -12.25 -12.99
CA MET A 107 -9.71 -13.35 -13.59
C MET A 107 -10.59 -14.45 -14.19
N SER A 108 -11.87 -14.22 -14.38
CA SER A 108 -12.84 -15.22 -14.91
C SER A 108 -12.49 -15.67 -16.33
N ASP A 109 -12.15 -14.74 -17.24
CA ASP A 109 -11.81 -15.00 -18.65
C ASP A 109 -10.37 -14.56 -19.03
N GLY A 110 -9.50 -14.47 -18.05
CA GLY A 110 -8.16 -13.88 -18.16
C GLY A 110 -8.00 -12.79 -17.13
N ALA A 111 -6.82 -12.16 -17.06
CA ALA A 111 -6.63 -11.04 -16.13
C ALA A 111 -7.22 -9.78 -16.76
N GLU A 112 -8.38 -9.35 -16.32
CA GLU A 112 -9.02 -8.09 -16.68
C GLU A 112 -9.07 -7.16 -15.46
N ASP A 113 -9.01 -5.86 -15.70
CA ASP A 113 -9.11 -4.83 -14.69
C ASP A 113 -10.35 -3.99 -14.96
N GLN A 114 -11.29 -4.01 -14.03
CA GLN A 114 -12.42 -3.09 -14.01
C GLN A 114 -11.95 -1.77 -13.38
N SER A 115 -11.43 -0.89 -14.23
CA SER A 115 -10.81 0.35 -13.79
C SER A 115 -11.81 1.37 -13.26
N PHE A 116 -11.56 1.89 -12.04
CA PHE A 116 -12.29 3.04 -11.49
C PHE A 116 -11.61 4.35 -11.87
N ILE A 117 -10.28 4.35 -11.91
CA ILE A 117 -9.43 5.50 -12.23
C ILE A 117 -8.31 5.03 -13.16
N GLY A 118 -7.90 5.88 -14.07
CA GLY A 118 -6.74 5.64 -14.93
C GLY A 118 -7.06 5.08 -16.31
N GLU A 119 -8.34 4.94 -16.66
CA GLU A 119 -8.67 4.59 -18.04
C GLU A 119 -8.18 5.67 -19.02
N PRO A 120 -7.45 5.28 -20.07
CA PRO A 120 -7.06 6.24 -21.11
C PRO A 120 -8.33 6.79 -21.78
N GLY A 121 -8.48 8.10 -21.80
CA GLY A 121 -9.59 8.77 -22.49
C GLY A 121 -9.65 8.37 -23.96
N PHE A 122 -10.83 8.49 -24.60
CA PHE A 122 -11.06 8.09 -26.00
C PHE A 122 -10.00 8.66 -26.97
N GLY A 123 -9.55 9.90 -26.76
CA GLY A 123 -8.48 10.51 -27.54
C GLY A 123 -7.12 9.84 -27.34
N GLN A 124 -6.79 9.38 -26.13
CA GLN A 124 -5.56 8.64 -25.85
C GLN A 124 -5.60 7.23 -26.44
N ARG A 125 -6.76 6.55 -26.40
CA ARG A 125 -6.96 5.26 -27.07
C ARG A 125 -6.77 5.38 -28.59
N MET A 126 -7.25 6.46 -29.19
CA MET A 126 -7.09 6.72 -30.62
C MET A 126 -5.62 7.01 -31.01
N VAL A 127 -4.91 7.81 -30.21
CA VAL A 127 -3.48 8.09 -30.40
C VAL A 127 -2.65 6.82 -30.18
N THR A 128 -2.99 5.98 -29.22
CA THR A 128 -2.30 4.71 -28.95
C THR A 128 -2.50 3.71 -30.11
N HIS A 129 -3.64 3.69 -30.73
CA HIS A 129 -3.89 2.86 -31.92
C HIS A 129 -3.16 3.36 -33.17
N LEU A 130 -3.04 4.68 -33.34
CA LEU A 130 -2.34 5.30 -34.48
C LEU A 130 -0.82 5.28 -34.34
N THR A 131 -0.33 5.41 -33.11
CA THR A 131 1.11 5.43 -32.82
C THR A 131 1.66 4.09 -32.36
N GLY A 132 0.91 3.02 -32.48
CA GLY A 132 1.12 1.59 -32.12
C GLY A 132 2.46 1.10 -31.57
N VAL A 133 3.45 1.98 -31.52
CA VAL A 133 4.84 1.76 -31.14
C VAL A 133 5.12 2.22 -29.70
N PHE A 134 4.22 2.98 -29.06
CA PHE A 134 4.54 3.67 -27.80
C PHE A 134 3.56 3.50 -26.64
N SER A 135 2.50 2.75 -26.79
CA SER A 135 1.83 2.35 -25.59
C SER A 135 2.68 1.26 -24.93
N MET A 136 3.65 1.71 -24.16
CA MET A 136 4.00 0.91 -22.99
C MET A 136 2.69 0.74 -22.25
N ARG A 137 2.10 -0.41 -22.41
CA ARG A 137 0.95 -0.82 -21.62
C ARG A 137 1.46 -1.11 -20.22
N PHE A 138 1.87 -0.07 -19.52
CA PHE A 138 1.82 -0.01 -18.07
C PHE A 138 0.35 0.09 -17.64
N LEU A 139 -0.49 -0.60 -18.39
CA LEU A 139 -1.86 -0.75 -17.98
C LEU A 139 -1.87 -1.61 -16.74
N PRO A 140 -2.82 -1.41 -15.83
CA PRO A 140 -3.06 -2.29 -14.70
C PRO A 140 -3.05 -3.76 -15.08
N LEU A 141 -3.54 -4.10 -16.28
CA LEU A 141 -3.43 -5.43 -16.89
C LEU A 141 -2.03 -6.00 -16.95
N GLY A 142 -1.01 -5.23 -17.29
CA GLY A 142 0.38 -5.70 -17.32
C GLY A 142 0.86 -6.11 -15.93
N PHE A 143 0.51 -5.31 -14.91
CA PHE A 143 0.82 -5.61 -13.52
C PHE A 143 -0.12 -6.65 -12.91
N ALA A 144 -1.37 -6.73 -13.36
CA ALA A 144 -2.30 -7.78 -12.95
C ALA A 144 -1.84 -9.17 -13.41
N GLN A 145 -1.18 -9.30 -14.55
CA GLN A 145 -0.55 -10.57 -14.95
C GLN A 145 0.55 -11.02 -13.99
N MET A 146 1.24 -10.09 -13.33
CA MET A 146 2.32 -10.38 -12.38
C MET A 146 1.80 -10.95 -11.04
N VAL A 147 0.50 -11.07 -10.82
CA VAL A 147 -0.08 -11.78 -9.67
C VAL A 147 -0.02 -13.30 -9.83
N VAL A 148 0.11 -13.78 -11.05
CA VAL A 148 0.25 -15.21 -11.38
C VAL A 148 1.64 -15.49 -11.91
N LEU A 149 2.19 -16.64 -11.57
CA LEU A 149 3.47 -17.08 -12.11
C LEU A 149 3.33 -17.42 -13.59
N ASP A 150 2.32 -18.19 -13.93
CA ASP A 150 1.97 -18.57 -15.31
C ASP A 150 0.51 -19.01 -15.35
N SER A 151 -0.25 -18.60 -16.37
CA SER A 151 -1.64 -19.02 -16.56
C SER A 151 -1.80 -20.52 -16.86
N ASP A 152 -0.74 -21.16 -17.35
CA ASP A 152 -0.68 -22.58 -17.69
C ASP A 152 0.65 -23.18 -17.19
N PHE A 153 0.82 -23.17 -15.85
CA PHE A 153 2.02 -23.64 -15.20
C PHE A 153 2.11 -25.16 -15.25
N GLN A 154 2.82 -25.68 -16.26
CA GLN A 154 2.98 -27.11 -16.49
C GLN A 154 4.45 -27.52 -16.52
N LYS A 155 4.76 -28.65 -15.88
CA LYS A 155 6.12 -29.21 -15.76
C LYS A 155 6.83 -29.40 -17.11
N GLN A 156 6.10 -29.71 -18.15
CA GLN A 156 6.66 -29.95 -19.49
C GLN A 156 7.35 -28.73 -20.09
N TYR A 157 6.95 -27.51 -19.71
CA TYR A 157 7.48 -26.28 -20.25
C TYR A 157 8.70 -25.73 -19.51
N TYR A 158 9.09 -26.35 -18.37
CA TYR A 158 10.06 -25.77 -17.47
C TYR A 158 11.18 -26.72 -17.07
N ASN A 159 12.34 -26.14 -16.78
CA ASN A 159 13.42 -26.72 -16.01
C ASN A 159 13.44 -26.09 -14.63
N PHE A 160 13.50 -26.92 -13.58
CA PHE A 160 13.54 -26.50 -12.19
C PHE A 160 14.86 -26.87 -11.56
N THR A 161 15.47 -25.91 -10.83
CA THR A 161 16.72 -26.13 -10.11
C THR A 161 16.56 -25.71 -8.66
N TYR A 162 16.73 -26.64 -7.73
CA TYR A 162 16.75 -26.30 -6.31
C TYR A 162 17.99 -25.49 -5.96
N VAL A 163 17.82 -24.37 -5.24
CA VAL A 163 18.92 -23.49 -4.85
C VAL A 163 19.27 -23.65 -3.38
N ARG A 164 18.32 -23.39 -2.46
CA ARG A 164 18.50 -23.41 -1.01
C ARG A 164 17.18 -23.42 -0.26
N ARG A 165 17.28 -23.52 1.08
CA ARG A 165 16.19 -23.15 1.99
C ARG A 165 16.44 -21.75 2.54
N GLU A 166 15.35 -21.01 2.75
CA GLU A 166 15.40 -19.63 3.24
C GLU A 166 14.15 -19.33 4.07
N PHE A 167 14.26 -18.45 5.08
CA PHE A 167 13.12 -17.95 5.81
C PHE A 167 12.71 -16.59 5.24
N LEU A 168 11.43 -16.45 4.94
CA LEU A 168 10.78 -15.17 4.64
C LEU A 168 9.86 -14.83 5.83
N GLY A 169 10.35 -14.01 6.77
CA GLY A 169 9.69 -13.86 8.06
C GLY A 169 9.71 -15.18 8.84
N ASP A 170 8.54 -15.65 9.28
CA ASP A 170 8.38 -16.90 10.04
C ASP A 170 8.17 -18.13 9.14
N VAL A 171 8.14 -17.93 7.83
CA VAL A 171 7.82 -18.99 6.86
C VAL A 171 9.10 -19.54 6.24
N ARG A 172 9.33 -20.85 6.46
CA ARG A 172 10.43 -21.57 5.82
C ARG A 172 10.06 -21.93 4.40
N CYS A 173 10.93 -21.56 3.44
CA CYS A 173 10.71 -21.72 2.02
C CYS A 173 11.80 -22.54 1.34
N LEU A 174 11.41 -23.26 0.31
CA LEU A 174 12.29 -23.83 -0.70
C LEU A 174 12.48 -22.79 -1.80
N VAL A 175 13.73 -22.49 -2.14
CA VAL A 175 14.08 -21.54 -3.20
C VAL A 175 14.43 -22.33 -4.45
N ILE A 176 13.72 -22.08 -5.54
CA ILE A 176 13.79 -22.85 -6.78
C ILE A 176 13.93 -21.87 -7.95
N ASP A 177 14.95 -22.07 -8.79
CA ASP A 177 15.09 -21.37 -10.07
C ASP A 177 14.22 -22.05 -11.13
N VAL A 178 13.50 -21.25 -11.89
CA VAL A 178 12.54 -21.63 -12.92
C VAL A 178 13.01 -21.09 -14.25
N GLN A 179 13.22 -21.96 -15.22
CA GLN A 179 13.64 -21.59 -16.57
C GLN A 179 12.75 -22.26 -17.59
N PRO A 180 12.12 -21.54 -18.52
CA PRO A 180 11.42 -22.12 -19.66
C PRO A 180 12.36 -22.95 -20.50
N LYS A 181 11.86 -24.05 -21.08
CA LYS A 181 12.58 -24.80 -22.10
C LYS A 181 12.59 -24.06 -23.42
N GLU A 182 13.52 -24.38 -24.30
CA GLU A 182 13.69 -23.68 -25.59
C GLU A 182 12.46 -23.77 -26.51
N ASP A 183 11.70 -24.86 -26.41
CA ASP A 183 10.47 -25.15 -27.16
C ASP A 183 9.19 -24.67 -26.45
N ALA A 184 9.30 -24.02 -25.31
CA ALA A 184 8.14 -23.54 -24.56
C ALA A 184 7.46 -22.36 -25.28
N PRO A 185 6.11 -22.27 -25.21
CA PRO A 185 5.38 -21.12 -25.75
C PRO A 185 5.84 -19.78 -25.14
N PRO A 186 5.75 -18.67 -25.87
CA PRO A 186 6.09 -17.34 -25.34
C PRO A 186 5.25 -16.96 -24.10
N GLY A 187 5.86 -16.15 -23.22
CA GLY A 187 5.19 -15.61 -22.04
C GLY A 187 5.28 -16.51 -20.82
N ARG A 188 6.21 -17.44 -20.81
CA ARG A 188 6.50 -18.30 -19.65
C ARG A 188 7.37 -17.58 -18.64
N PHE A 189 7.13 -17.83 -17.35
CA PHE A 189 7.91 -17.22 -16.27
C PHE A 189 9.37 -17.72 -16.30
N MET A 190 10.30 -16.78 -16.13
CA MET A 190 11.72 -17.04 -15.96
C MET A 190 12.22 -16.28 -14.74
N GLY A 191 12.73 -16.99 -13.75
CA GLY A 191 13.22 -16.35 -12.53
C GLY A 191 13.34 -17.30 -11.37
N ARG A 192 13.08 -16.80 -10.18
CA ARG A 192 13.18 -17.51 -8.92
C ARG A 192 11.86 -17.50 -8.18
N MET A 193 11.47 -18.64 -7.61
CA MET A 193 10.30 -18.75 -6.76
C MET A 193 10.65 -19.28 -5.38
N TRP A 194 9.88 -18.85 -4.40
CA TRP A 194 9.90 -19.31 -3.01
C TRP A 194 8.62 -20.06 -2.72
N VAL A 195 8.77 -21.29 -2.34
CA VAL A 195 7.68 -22.23 -2.05
C VAL A 195 7.72 -22.56 -0.58
N GLU A 196 6.65 -22.29 0.14
CA GLU A 196 6.57 -22.69 1.54
C GLU A 196 6.55 -24.22 1.68
N ASP A 197 7.18 -24.75 2.73
CA ASP A 197 7.55 -26.16 2.82
C ASP A 197 6.53 -27.08 3.52
N GLN A 198 5.32 -26.58 3.85
CA GLN A 198 4.25 -27.39 4.44
C GLN A 198 3.22 -27.82 3.40
N ASP A 199 2.57 -26.85 2.75
CA ASP A 199 1.51 -27.09 1.76
C ASP A 199 1.97 -26.89 0.32
N TYR A 200 3.23 -26.45 0.12
CA TYR A 200 3.87 -26.20 -1.19
C TYR A 200 3.23 -25.09 -2.01
N ASN A 201 2.70 -24.07 -1.35
CA ASN A 201 2.22 -22.87 -2.03
C ASN A 201 3.40 -21.97 -2.42
N ILE A 202 3.31 -21.32 -3.58
CA ILE A 202 4.22 -20.26 -3.98
C ILE A 202 3.87 -19.02 -3.16
N VAL A 203 4.85 -18.45 -2.43
CA VAL A 203 4.66 -17.28 -1.57
C VAL A 203 5.37 -16.04 -2.08
N ARG A 204 6.36 -16.21 -2.94
CA ARG A 204 7.07 -15.14 -3.63
C ARG A 204 7.63 -15.67 -4.94
N PHE A 205 7.64 -14.81 -5.96
CA PHE A 205 8.39 -15.08 -7.19
C PHE A 205 8.94 -13.78 -7.76
N ASN A 206 10.19 -13.84 -8.22
CA ASN A 206 10.94 -12.71 -8.74
C ASN A 206 11.56 -13.09 -10.07
N GLY A 207 11.30 -12.31 -11.10
CA GLY A 207 11.78 -12.61 -12.45
C GLY A 207 11.08 -11.79 -13.52
N THR A 208 10.94 -12.41 -14.68
CA THR A 208 10.29 -11.84 -15.86
C THR A 208 9.63 -12.95 -16.66
N TYR A 209 9.01 -12.62 -17.80
CA TYR A 209 8.48 -13.63 -18.73
C TYR A 209 9.38 -13.74 -19.96
N TYR A 210 9.46 -14.95 -20.52
CA TYR A 210 10.35 -15.30 -21.63
C TYR A 210 9.68 -16.33 -22.57
N PRO A 211 10.05 -16.41 -23.85
CA PRO A 211 10.81 -15.41 -24.60
C PRO A 211 10.00 -14.13 -24.82
N HIS A 212 10.70 -13.01 -24.98
CA HIS A 212 10.05 -11.74 -25.25
C HIS A 212 9.40 -11.76 -26.63
N PRO A 213 8.11 -11.47 -26.77
CA PRO A 213 7.49 -11.28 -28.07
C PRO A 213 8.13 -10.06 -28.77
N LYS A 214 8.18 -10.07 -30.08
CA LYS A 214 8.76 -8.94 -30.86
C LYS A 214 8.06 -7.59 -30.63
N THR A 215 6.84 -7.61 -30.09
CA THR A 215 5.97 -6.45 -29.93
C THR A 215 5.61 -6.12 -28.49
N SER A 216 6.07 -6.90 -27.51
CA SER A 216 5.74 -6.70 -26.09
C SER A 216 7.00 -6.70 -25.24
N TYR A 217 6.99 -5.90 -24.20
CA TYR A 217 8.06 -5.87 -23.22
C TYR A 217 7.58 -6.56 -21.95
N TYR A 218 8.34 -7.53 -21.48
CA TYR A 218 8.15 -8.12 -20.18
C TYR A 218 9.09 -7.44 -19.20
N LEU A 219 8.51 -6.97 -18.10
CA LEU A 219 9.21 -6.24 -17.07
C LEU A 219 9.72 -7.19 -15.99
N HIS A 220 10.78 -6.79 -15.29
CA HIS A 220 11.22 -7.46 -14.08
C HIS A 220 10.30 -7.08 -12.93
N PHE A 221 9.93 -8.07 -12.11
CA PHE A 221 9.04 -7.86 -10.98
C PHE A 221 9.32 -8.80 -9.82
N ASP A 222 8.86 -8.41 -8.63
CA ASP A 222 8.89 -9.18 -7.40
C ASP A 222 7.47 -9.24 -6.85
N SER A 223 6.85 -10.40 -6.90
CA SER A 223 5.46 -10.63 -6.52
C SER A 223 5.40 -11.41 -5.21
N TRP A 224 4.58 -10.92 -4.27
CA TRP A 224 4.43 -11.46 -2.94
C TRP A 224 2.99 -11.87 -2.65
N ARG A 225 2.85 -13.03 -2.02
CA ARG A 225 1.57 -13.54 -1.53
C ARG A 225 1.61 -13.61 0.00
N LEU A 226 0.51 -13.26 0.64
CA LEU A 226 0.32 -13.35 2.08
C LEU A 226 -0.64 -14.48 2.41
N ASN A 227 -0.46 -15.07 3.60
CA ASN A 227 -1.38 -16.09 4.10
C ASN A 227 -2.61 -15.39 4.69
N LEU A 228 -3.65 -15.21 3.88
CA LEU A 228 -4.87 -14.50 4.27
C LEU A 228 -5.89 -15.39 4.98
N ARG A 229 -5.76 -16.70 4.80
CA ARG A 229 -6.54 -17.74 5.47
C ARG A 229 -5.68 -18.99 5.58
N SER A 230 -5.97 -19.85 6.56
CA SER A 230 -5.31 -21.14 6.65
C SER A 230 -5.32 -21.88 5.31
N GLY A 231 -4.14 -22.18 4.77
CA GLY A 231 -3.94 -22.86 3.49
C GLY A 231 -4.13 -22.00 2.23
N ALA A 232 -4.51 -20.70 2.34
CA ALA A 232 -4.68 -19.79 1.21
C ALA A 232 -3.63 -18.67 1.22
N TRP A 233 -2.77 -18.67 0.20
CA TRP A 233 -1.76 -17.65 -0.05
C TRP A 233 -2.15 -16.82 -1.26
N LEU A 234 -2.54 -15.57 -1.02
CA LEU A 234 -3.10 -14.68 -2.05
C LEU A 234 -2.17 -13.50 -2.33
N PRO A 235 -2.13 -12.98 -3.57
CA PRO A 235 -1.33 -11.84 -3.95
C PRO A 235 -1.63 -10.63 -3.07
N ALA A 236 -0.60 -9.90 -2.65
CA ALA A 236 -0.79 -8.72 -1.82
C ALA A 236 0.04 -7.53 -2.31
N TYR A 237 1.22 -7.81 -2.87
CA TYR A 237 2.15 -6.76 -3.26
C TYR A 237 3.00 -7.20 -4.44
N ILE A 238 3.17 -6.29 -5.39
CA ILE A 238 4.09 -6.45 -6.52
C ILE A 238 4.95 -5.19 -6.60
N TYR A 239 6.25 -5.38 -6.79
CA TYR A 239 7.19 -4.32 -7.11
C TYR A 239 7.81 -4.57 -8.47
N SER A 240 7.97 -3.52 -9.28
CA SER A 240 8.66 -3.58 -10.56
C SER A 240 9.56 -2.36 -10.72
N GLU A 241 10.78 -2.57 -11.21
CA GLU A 241 11.74 -1.49 -11.48
C GLU A 241 12.53 -1.84 -12.74
N GLU A 242 12.69 -0.84 -13.63
CA GLU A 242 13.52 -0.95 -14.81
C GLU A 242 14.42 0.28 -14.91
N SER A 243 15.71 0.06 -15.25
CA SER A 243 16.69 1.13 -15.44
C SER A 243 17.36 1.12 -16.81
N ASP A 244 17.54 -0.05 -17.39
CA ASP A 244 18.38 -0.27 -18.57
C ASP A 244 17.63 -0.76 -19.80
N MET A 245 16.34 -1.03 -19.67
CA MET A 245 15.52 -1.47 -20.79
C MET A 245 15.36 -0.34 -21.81
N LYS A 246 15.55 -0.66 -23.09
CA LYS A 246 15.33 0.30 -24.20
C LYS A 246 14.12 -0.11 -25.00
N THR A 247 13.28 0.87 -25.30
CA THR A 247 12.18 0.68 -26.26
C THR A 247 12.72 0.40 -27.66
N ALA A 248 11.89 -0.12 -28.56
CA ALA A 248 12.23 -0.35 -29.96
C ALA A 248 12.78 0.91 -30.68
N LEU A 249 12.46 2.11 -30.22
CA LEU A 249 12.98 3.38 -30.69
C LEU A 249 14.21 3.88 -29.91
N GLY A 250 14.81 3.03 -29.08
CA GLY A 250 16.02 3.34 -28.34
C GLY A 250 15.84 4.25 -27.13
N LYS A 251 14.57 4.59 -26.73
CA LYS A 251 14.31 5.36 -25.52
C LYS A 251 14.48 4.44 -24.31
N ALA A 252 15.31 4.85 -23.36
CA ALA A 252 15.46 4.12 -22.11
C ALA A 252 14.14 4.17 -21.31
N LEU A 253 13.76 3.02 -20.74
CA LEU A 253 12.74 2.90 -19.73
C LEU A 253 13.40 2.98 -18.37
N HIS A 254 12.95 3.93 -17.57
CA HIS A 254 13.43 4.09 -16.23
C HIS A 254 12.23 4.42 -15.34
N PHE A 255 11.77 3.45 -14.59
CA PHE A 255 10.60 3.62 -13.73
C PHE A 255 10.68 2.73 -12.50
N ARG A 256 9.85 3.05 -11.50
CA ARG A 256 9.48 2.21 -10.37
C ARG A 256 7.98 2.13 -10.29
N ALA A 257 7.49 0.96 -9.93
CA ALA A 257 6.07 0.72 -9.78
C ALA A 257 5.79 -0.18 -8.58
N GLN A 258 4.64 0.04 -7.95
CA GLN A 258 4.08 -0.85 -6.95
C GLN A 258 2.62 -1.14 -7.27
N THR A 259 2.23 -2.38 -7.06
CA THR A 259 0.82 -2.79 -7.09
C THR A 259 0.46 -3.41 -5.75
N ARG A 260 -0.72 -3.10 -5.25
CA ARG A 260 -1.27 -3.64 -4.01
C ARG A 260 -2.64 -4.23 -4.26
N LEU A 261 -2.92 -5.33 -3.59
CA LEU A 261 -4.20 -6.01 -3.69
C LEU A 261 -4.77 -6.22 -2.29
N TRP A 262 -6.09 -6.00 -2.14
CA TRP A 262 -6.83 -6.19 -0.90
C TRP A 262 -8.32 -6.39 -1.21
N GLY A 263 -9.18 -6.54 -0.18
CA GLY A 263 -10.62 -6.68 -0.37
C GLY A 263 -11.02 -8.01 -1.00
N TYR A 264 -10.35 -9.11 -0.60
CA TYR A 264 -10.66 -10.45 -1.08
C TYR A 264 -11.97 -10.96 -0.50
N ASP A 265 -12.86 -11.48 -1.34
CA ASP A 265 -14.03 -12.24 -0.85
C ASP A 265 -13.60 -13.64 -0.40
N LEU A 266 -13.27 -13.75 0.89
CA LEU A 266 -12.84 -15.01 1.48
C LEU A 266 -14.00 -15.91 1.94
N LYS A 267 -15.25 -15.45 1.89
CA LYS A 267 -16.43 -16.18 2.41
C LYS A 267 -16.74 -17.42 1.55
N GLY A 268 -16.43 -17.38 0.25
CA GLY A 268 -16.63 -18.49 -0.70
C GLY A 268 -15.61 -19.63 -0.61
N LEU A 269 -14.45 -19.42 0.01
CA LEU A 269 -13.39 -20.41 0.14
C LEU A 269 -13.73 -21.47 1.20
N GLY A 270 -14.22 -22.61 0.80
CA GLY A 270 -14.43 -23.78 1.69
C GLY A 270 -15.87 -24.26 1.84
N LYS A 271 -16.78 -23.73 1.07
CA LYS A 271 -18.10 -24.34 0.91
C LYS A 271 -18.28 -24.76 -0.55
N ASN A 272 -18.28 -26.05 -0.81
CA ASN A 272 -19.05 -26.65 -1.91
C ASN A 272 -20.53 -26.39 -1.59
N THR A 273 -20.97 -25.14 -1.73
CA THR A 273 -22.36 -24.78 -1.50
C THR A 273 -23.01 -24.57 -2.86
N GLU A 274 -23.89 -25.50 -3.20
CA GLU A 274 -24.93 -25.30 -4.19
C GLU A 274 -25.56 -23.92 -4.03
N PHE A 275 -25.80 -23.24 -5.14
CA PHE A 275 -26.31 -21.89 -5.29
C PHE A 275 -27.75 -21.68 -4.78
N THR A 276 -28.10 -22.12 -3.58
CA THR A 276 -29.47 -22.06 -3.07
C THR A 276 -29.67 -21.32 -1.75
N GLN A 277 -28.69 -20.57 -1.26
CA GLN A 277 -28.92 -19.71 -0.09
C GLN A 277 -28.70 -18.25 -0.45
N ILE A 278 -29.83 -17.53 -0.64
CA ILE A 278 -29.84 -16.07 -0.51
C ILE A 278 -29.53 -15.78 0.97
N LEU A 279 -28.27 -15.47 1.27
CA LEU A 279 -27.88 -14.96 2.58
C LEU A 279 -28.35 -13.50 2.64
N VAL A 280 -29.50 -13.27 3.27
CA VAL A 280 -29.83 -11.95 3.76
C VAL A 280 -28.94 -11.73 4.99
N ASP A 281 -27.76 -11.14 4.77
CA ASP A 281 -26.90 -10.70 5.85
C ASP A 281 -27.50 -9.39 6.40
N SER A 282 -28.41 -9.53 7.34
CA SER A 282 -28.85 -8.42 8.17
C SER A 282 -28.04 -8.50 9.48
N PRO A 283 -26.95 -7.75 9.63
CA PRO A 283 -26.08 -7.85 10.80
C PRO A 283 -26.75 -7.34 12.10
N GLN A 284 -27.87 -6.68 12.01
CA GLN A 284 -28.65 -6.26 13.18
C GLN A 284 -30.14 -6.44 12.87
N SER A 285 -30.87 -6.99 13.84
CA SER A 285 -32.33 -6.91 13.81
C SER A 285 -32.73 -5.45 13.61
N VAL A 286 -33.44 -5.18 12.52
CA VAL A 286 -34.04 -3.86 12.31
C VAL A 286 -34.95 -3.61 13.53
N LYS A 287 -34.46 -2.82 14.47
CA LYS A 287 -35.31 -2.29 15.54
C LYS A 287 -36.22 -1.27 14.88
N ASP A 288 -37.48 -1.54 14.90
CA ASP A 288 -38.49 -0.54 14.55
C ASP A 288 -38.32 0.65 15.49
N GLN A 289 -37.84 1.76 14.93
CA GLN A 289 -37.63 3.03 15.63
C GLN A 289 -38.81 3.99 15.40
N SER A 290 -39.92 3.51 14.85
CA SER A 290 -41.07 4.33 14.53
C SER A 290 -41.64 5.04 15.75
N ASP A 291 -41.60 4.40 16.95
CA ASP A 291 -42.07 5.00 18.20
C ASP A 291 -41.11 6.09 18.75
N ALA A 292 -39.80 5.99 18.45
CA ALA A 292 -38.82 7.01 18.85
C ALA A 292 -38.84 8.26 17.95
N ALA A 293 -39.31 8.11 16.71
CA ALA A 293 -39.35 9.22 15.74
C ALA A 293 -40.55 10.17 15.99
N ALA A 294 -41.58 9.71 16.67
CA ALA A 294 -42.81 10.48 16.92
C ALA A 294 -42.61 11.68 17.85
N ASP A 295 -41.65 11.64 18.77
CA ASP A 295 -41.37 12.67 19.75
C ASP A 295 -40.07 13.47 19.51
N ALA A 296 -39.34 13.21 18.42
CA ALA A 296 -38.10 13.92 18.12
C ALA A 296 -38.39 15.37 17.71
N SER A 297 -37.72 16.33 18.33
CA SER A 297 -37.77 17.71 17.88
C SER A 297 -37.26 17.80 16.42
N PRO A 298 -37.74 18.74 15.60
CA PRO A 298 -37.26 18.89 14.22
C PRO A 298 -35.73 18.96 14.09
N VAL A 299 -35.07 19.56 15.07
CA VAL A 299 -33.60 19.66 15.12
C VAL A 299 -32.95 18.29 15.36
N LEU A 300 -33.52 17.48 16.26
CA LEU A 300 -33.03 16.11 16.50
C LEU A 300 -33.27 15.21 15.30
N ALA A 301 -34.44 15.31 14.67
CA ALA A 301 -34.76 14.57 13.46
C ALA A 301 -33.79 14.91 12.30
N GLN A 302 -33.45 16.19 12.12
CA GLN A 302 -32.47 16.61 11.13
C GLN A 302 -31.07 16.07 11.42
N ARG A 303 -30.61 16.14 12.67
CA ARG A 303 -29.32 15.58 13.08
C ARG A 303 -29.24 14.05 12.89
N MET A 304 -30.32 13.33 13.21
CA MET A 304 -30.39 11.90 12.96
C MET A 304 -30.32 11.57 11.47
N TRP A 305 -30.97 12.37 10.64
CA TRP A 305 -30.97 12.20 9.19
C TRP A 305 -29.58 12.50 8.58
N GLU A 306 -28.93 13.58 9.00
CA GLU A 306 -27.56 13.91 8.61
C GLU A 306 -26.59 12.79 9.01
N ARG A 307 -26.74 12.26 10.23
CA ARG A 307 -25.94 11.13 10.71
C ARG A 307 -26.15 9.87 9.87
N GLN A 308 -27.39 9.58 9.51
CA GLN A 308 -27.70 8.43 8.63
C GLN A 308 -27.09 8.62 7.23
N ALA A 309 -27.06 9.85 6.74
CA ALA A 309 -26.42 10.17 5.47
C ALA A 309 -24.89 9.92 5.52
N GLU A 310 -24.24 10.35 6.61
CA GLU A 310 -22.82 10.07 6.86
C GLU A 310 -22.54 8.56 6.91
N ASP A 311 -23.30 7.82 7.71
CA ASP A 311 -23.14 6.38 7.88
C ASP A 311 -23.32 5.65 6.54
N ASN A 312 -24.31 6.03 5.75
CA ASN A 312 -24.53 5.46 4.42
C ASN A 312 -23.34 5.73 3.47
N ALA A 313 -22.75 6.92 3.49
CA ALA A 313 -21.58 7.24 2.66
C ALA A 313 -20.34 6.43 3.10
N ILE A 314 -20.12 6.30 4.40
CA ILE A 314 -19.03 5.50 4.98
C ILE A 314 -19.20 4.02 4.62
N ASP A 315 -20.39 3.47 4.81
CA ASP A 315 -20.70 2.07 4.48
C ASP A 315 -20.48 1.76 3.00
N ARG A 316 -20.77 2.71 2.11
CA ARG A 316 -20.48 2.56 0.68
C ARG A 316 -19.00 2.47 0.39
N LEU A 317 -18.21 3.40 0.94
CA LEU A 317 -16.76 3.37 0.79
C LEU A 317 -16.16 2.06 1.32
N GLN A 318 -16.70 1.53 2.43
CA GLN A 318 -16.29 0.23 2.96
C GLN A 318 -16.70 -0.94 2.07
N LYS A 319 -17.95 -0.96 1.58
CA LYS A 319 -18.45 -2.03 0.70
C LYS A 319 -17.72 -2.09 -0.64
N ILE A 320 -17.35 -0.93 -1.18
CA ILE A 320 -16.50 -0.86 -2.38
C ILE A 320 -15.08 -1.34 -2.07
N GLY A 321 -14.65 -1.38 -0.81
CA GLY A 321 -13.30 -1.76 -0.41
C GLY A 321 -12.30 -0.60 -0.39
N LEU A 322 -12.78 0.64 -0.37
CA LEU A 322 -11.93 1.83 -0.37
C LEU A 322 -11.59 2.32 1.03
N MET A 323 -12.41 2.02 2.03
CA MET A 323 -12.22 2.47 3.41
C MET A 323 -11.93 1.29 4.32
N ALA A 324 -10.93 1.43 5.18
CA ALA A 324 -10.62 0.43 6.19
C ALA A 324 -11.78 0.24 7.18
N PRO A 325 -11.99 -0.96 7.72
CA PRO A 325 -12.82 -1.15 8.91
C PRO A 325 -12.29 -0.34 10.10
N PRO A 326 -13.10 -0.02 11.12
CA PRO A 326 -12.64 0.67 12.32
C PRO A 326 -11.45 -0.05 12.97
N GLY A 327 -10.38 0.71 13.30
CA GLY A 327 -9.15 0.14 13.82
C GLY A 327 -8.37 1.04 14.76
N ASP A 328 -7.15 0.62 15.11
CA ASP A 328 -6.30 1.36 16.04
C ASP A 328 -5.74 2.65 15.43
N VAL A 329 -5.57 2.71 14.11
CA VAL A 329 -5.13 3.93 13.43
C VAL A 329 -6.18 5.03 13.61
N ASP A 330 -7.48 4.70 13.52
CA ASP A 330 -8.57 5.66 13.74
C ASP A 330 -8.50 6.29 15.14
N LYS A 331 -8.13 5.49 16.16
CA LYS A 331 -7.95 5.99 17.54
C LYS A 331 -6.79 6.97 17.68
N VAL A 332 -5.69 6.71 16.96
CA VAL A 332 -4.53 7.61 16.91
C VAL A 332 -4.92 8.93 16.26
N LEU A 333 -5.62 8.90 15.12
CA LEU A 333 -6.12 10.09 14.45
C LEU A 333 -7.09 10.87 15.33
N PHE A 334 -8.01 10.18 15.99
CA PHE A 334 -8.95 10.78 16.94
C PHE A 334 -8.22 11.43 18.12
N THR A 335 -7.13 10.84 18.61
CA THR A 335 -6.34 11.44 19.70
C THR A 335 -5.76 12.79 19.28
N VAL A 336 -5.22 12.90 18.05
CA VAL A 336 -4.71 14.17 17.52
C VAL A 336 -5.83 15.20 17.38
N ALA A 337 -6.99 14.79 16.85
CA ALA A 337 -8.16 15.65 16.74
C ALA A 337 -8.64 16.14 18.13
N ASN A 338 -8.74 15.23 19.08
CA ASN A 338 -9.17 15.55 20.45
C ASN A 338 -8.22 16.52 21.16
N ASN A 339 -6.90 16.38 20.96
CA ASN A 339 -5.92 17.34 21.49
C ASN A 339 -6.17 18.75 20.98
N ILE A 340 -6.58 18.91 19.73
CA ILE A 340 -6.91 20.21 19.14
C ILE A 340 -8.25 20.73 19.69
N LEU A 341 -9.26 19.88 19.79
CA LEU A 341 -10.59 20.23 20.32
C LEU A 341 -10.52 20.73 21.76
N LEU A 342 -9.87 19.95 22.63
CA LEU A 342 -9.78 20.26 24.07
C LEU A 342 -9.07 21.60 24.33
N THR A 343 -7.99 21.87 23.63
CA THR A 343 -7.21 23.11 23.84
C THR A 343 -7.90 24.36 23.29
N ASN A 344 -8.85 24.16 22.38
CA ASN A 344 -9.65 25.26 21.83
C ASN A 344 -11.03 25.40 22.47
N ASN A 345 -11.35 24.56 23.47
CA ASN A 345 -12.69 24.46 24.06
C ASN A 345 -13.80 24.33 23.00
N LEU A 346 -13.49 23.60 21.93
CA LEU A 346 -14.42 23.40 20.82
C LEU A 346 -15.21 22.12 21.07
N ASP A 347 -16.50 22.28 21.31
CA ASP A 347 -17.42 21.15 21.43
C ASP A 347 -18.11 20.92 20.07
N LEU A 348 -17.68 19.88 19.37
CA LEU A 348 -18.29 19.42 18.12
C LEU A 348 -19.29 18.28 18.37
N GLY A 349 -19.63 18.02 19.63
CA GLY A 349 -20.44 16.89 20.06
C GLY A 349 -19.66 15.58 20.13
N SER A 350 -20.34 14.54 20.62
CA SER A 350 -19.73 13.19 20.83
C SER A 350 -19.49 12.41 19.52
N ASP A 351 -19.72 13.02 18.39
CA ASP A 351 -19.89 12.32 17.11
C ASP A 351 -18.70 12.38 16.16
N LEU A 352 -17.61 13.06 16.58
CA LEU A 352 -16.41 13.10 15.75
C LEU A 352 -15.79 11.72 15.58
N ARG A 353 -15.54 11.34 14.34
CA ARG A 353 -14.88 10.09 13.96
C ARG A 353 -13.69 10.38 13.03
N CYS A 354 -12.72 9.48 13.05
CA CYS A 354 -11.63 9.45 12.08
C CYS A 354 -11.63 8.10 11.37
N ARG A 355 -11.33 8.10 10.08
CA ARG A 355 -11.33 6.90 9.25
C ARG A 355 -10.18 6.94 8.25
N VAL A 356 -9.71 5.77 7.84
CA VAL A 356 -8.62 5.62 6.87
C VAL A 356 -9.14 5.16 5.52
N LEU A 357 -8.83 5.94 4.49
CA LEU A 357 -9.01 5.55 3.09
C LEU A 357 -7.82 4.73 2.63
N LEU A 358 -8.04 3.60 1.96
CA LEU A 358 -6.99 2.62 1.61
C LEU A 358 -6.12 3.00 0.41
N THR A 359 -6.41 4.11 -0.25
CA THR A 359 -5.75 4.58 -1.47
C THR A 359 -4.41 5.28 -1.20
N SER A 360 -3.53 5.29 -2.22
CA SER A 360 -2.21 5.95 -2.17
C SER A 360 -2.22 7.46 -2.46
N PRO A 361 -3.13 8.04 -3.27
CA PRO A 361 -3.18 9.49 -3.44
C PRO A 361 -3.29 10.24 -2.12
N LEU A 362 -2.63 11.41 -2.06
CA LEU A 362 -2.53 12.21 -0.84
C LEU A 362 -3.80 13.05 -0.65
N GLU A 363 -4.77 12.50 0.05
CA GLU A 363 -6.05 13.19 0.22
C GLU A 363 -6.59 13.09 1.64
N SER A 364 -7.30 14.14 2.05
CA SER A 364 -8.19 14.15 3.20
C SER A 364 -9.47 14.88 2.85
N PHE A 365 -10.54 14.56 3.53
CA PHE A 365 -11.84 15.20 3.40
C PHE A 365 -12.74 14.87 4.59
N THR A 366 -13.83 15.60 4.72
CA THR A 366 -14.85 15.31 5.74
C THR A 366 -16.11 14.72 5.10
N ILE A 367 -16.70 13.76 5.79
CA ILE A 367 -18.06 13.27 5.55
C ILE A 367 -18.85 13.63 6.81
N GLY A 368 -19.53 14.79 6.82
CA GLY A 368 -20.16 15.33 8.01
C GLY A 368 -19.16 15.50 9.15
N HIS A 369 -19.33 14.77 10.26
CA HIS A 369 -18.42 14.77 11.41
C HIS A 369 -17.35 13.67 11.36
N THR A 370 -17.17 13.04 10.22
CA THR A 370 -16.13 12.02 10.02
C THR A 370 -14.97 12.59 9.20
N ILE A 371 -13.78 12.64 9.77
CA ILE A 371 -12.53 12.99 9.09
C ILE A 371 -11.99 11.74 8.41
N VAL A 372 -11.74 11.80 7.12
CA VAL A 372 -11.16 10.73 6.31
C VAL A 372 -9.78 11.15 5.83
N ILE A 373 -8.78 10.30 6.06
CA ILE A 373 -7.40 10.53 5.64
C ILE A 373 -6.90 9.30 4.87
N SER A 374 -6.31 9.52 3.70
CA SER A 374 -5.78 8.42 2.90
C SER A 374 -4.54 7.79 3.54
N ARG A 375 -4.38 6.48 3.30
CA ARG A 375 -3.19 5.73 3.68
C ARG A 375 -1.92 6.37 3.12
N GLY A 376 -1.95 6.78 1.85
CA GLY A 376 -0.80 7.42 1.23
C GLY A 376 -0.38 8.71 1.94
N LEU A 377 -1.35 9.54 2.37
CA LEU A 377 -1.04 10.74 3.14
C LEU A 377 -0.44 10.40 4.50
N LEU A 378 -0.99 9.41 5.21
CA LEU A 378 -0.44 8.95 6.49
C LEU A 378 0.99 8.40 6.36
N ASP A 379 1.30 7.73 5.26
CA ASP A 379 2.65 7.22 4.99
C ASP A 379 3.69 8.34 4.88
N VAL A 380 3.34 9.44 4.22
CA VAL A 380 4.31 10.50 3.87
C VAL A 380 4.37 11.65 4.87
N LEU A 381 3.45 11.76 5.82
CA LEU A 381 3.48 12.79 6.85
C LEU A 381 4.72 12.60 7.74
N PRO A 382 5.61 13.60 7.86
CA PRO A 382 6.88 13.43 8.56
C PRO A 382 6.71 13.27 10.07
N ASP A 383 5.74 13.97 10.66
CA ASP A 383 5.53 14.04 12.10
C ASP A 383 4.07 14.30 12.50
N GLU A 384 3.82 14.27 13.79
CA GLU A 384 2.51 14.50 14.39
C GLU A 384 2.01 15.94 14.17
N ALA A 385 2.90 16.93 14.06
CA ALA A 385 2.49 18.33 13.82
C ALA A 385 1.97 18.51 12.38
N SER A 386 2.56 17.81 11.42
CA SER A 386 2.07 17.75 10.04
C SER A 386 0.72 17.03 9.95
N LEU A 387 0.54 15.95 10.72
CA LEU A 387 -0.76 15.29 10.85
C LEU A 387 -1.79 16.22 11.51
N ALA A 388 -1.42 16.92 12.58
CA ALA A 388 -2.28 17.88 13.26
C ALA A 388 -2.71 19.02 12.33
N MET A 389 -1.86 19.45 11.41
CA MET A 389 -2.21 20.43 10.38
C MET A 389 -3.33 19.91 9.47
N VAL A 390 -3.22 18.68 8.98
CA VAL A 390 -4.26 18.04 8.16
C VAL A 390 -5.57 17.93 8.94
N VAL A 391 -5.49 17.40 10.15
CA VAL A 391 -6.67 17.23 11.03
C VAL A 391 -7.31 18.57 11.38
N ALA A 392 -6.52 19.61 11.66
CA ALA A 392 -7.05 20.94 11.99
C ALA A 392 -7.78 21.59 10.81
N HIS A 393 -7.32 21.38 9.58
CA HIS A 393 -8.02 21.81 8.38
C HIS A 393 -9.40 21.14 8.29
N GLU A 394 -9.46 19.82 8.44
CA GLU A 394 -10.73 19.07 8.41
C GLU A 394 -11.67 19.45 9.57
N LEU A 395 -11.12 19.70 10.75
CA LEU A 395 -11.88 20.25 11.88
C LEU A 395 -12.42 21.65 11.58
N GLY A 396 -11.71 22.44 10.75
CA GLY A 396 -12.19 23.72 10.25
C GLY A 396 -13.49 23.58 9.47
N HIS A 397 -13.58 22.61 8.55
CA HIS A 397 -14.82 22.31 7.81
C HIS A 397 -15.97 21.92 8.75
N ILE A 398 -15.71 21.04 9.71
CA ILE A 398 -16.73 20.61 10.66
C ILE A 398 -17.20 21.78 11.53
N ALA A 399 -16.27 22.60 12.03
CA ALA A 399 -16.59 23.77 12.88
C ALA A 399 -17.38 24.85 12.14
N LEU A 400 -17.22 24.96 10.81
CA LEU A 400 -17.96 25.87 9.94
C LEU A 400 -19.32 25.31 9.50
N GLY A 401 -19.62 24.04 9.83
CA GLY A 401 -20.89 23.39 9.50
C GLY A 401 -21.01 22.97 8.04
N ASP A 402 -19.90 22.65 7.40
CA ASP A 402 -19.88 22.11 6.04
C ASP A 402 -20.51 20.72 6.02
N THR A 403 -21.76 20.62 5.53
CA THR A 403 -22.54 19.39 5.52
C THR A 403 -22.21 18.49 4.33
N VAL A 404 -22.55 17.20 4.46
CA VAL A 404 -22.46 16.22 3.37
C VAL A 404 -23.47 16.54 2.28
N ASP A 405 -23.10 16.39 1.01
CA ASP A 405 -24.08 16.40 -0.07
C ASP A 405 -24.98 15.16 0.04
N THR A 406 -26.20 15.39 0.47
CA THR A 406 -27.18 14.35 0.74
C THR A 406 -27.63 13.58 -0.49
N LYS A 407 -27.38 14.07 -1.69
CA LYS A 407 -27.66 13.34 -2.94
C LYS A 407 -26.88 12.04 -3.04
N LEU A 408 -25.70 11.97 -2.43
CA LEU A 408 -24.85 10.79 -2.41
C LEU A 408 -25.28 9.76 -1.35
N ALA A 409 -25.94 10.20 -0.30
CA ALA A 409 -26.30 9.37 0.84
C ALA A 409 -27.44 8.40 0.55
N PHE A 410 -28.34 8.72 -0.38
CA PHE A 410 -29.59 8.03 -0.62
C PHE A 410 -29.75 7.40 -2.01
N SER A 411 -28.71 7.47 -2.88
CA SER A 411 -28.79 6.73 -4.14
C SER A 411 -28.62 5.23 -3.89
N ASP A 412 -29.56 4.45 -4.37
CA ASP A 412 -29.60 2.99 -4.18
C ASP A 412 -28.39 2.33 -4.85
N CYS A 413 -27.44 1.85 -4.05
CA CYS A 413 -26.23 1.17 -4.55
C CYS A 413 -26.52 -0.18 -5.19
N MET A 414 -27.72 -0.74 -5.00
CA MET A 414 -28.06 -2.06 -5.53
C MET A 414 -28.15 -2.09 -7.06
N PHE A 415 -28.20 -0.94 -7.72
CA PHE A 415 -28.40 -0.83 -9.17
C PHE A 415 -27.20 -0.32 -9.96
N PHE A 416 -26.11 0.03 -9.29
CA PHE A 416 -24.93 0.59 -9.98
C PHE A 416 -23.69 -0.26 -9.73
N PRO A 417 -22.90 -0.55 -10.78
CA PRO A 417 -21.56 -1.13 -10.61
C PRO A 417 -20.69 -0.29 -9.69
N ASP A 418 -19.73 -0.91 -9.02
CA ASP A 418 -18.79 -0.23 -8.12
C ASP A 418 -18.08 0.96 -8.78
N GLN A 419 -17.74 0.84 -10.06
CA GLN A 419 -17.14 1.90 -10.86
C GLN A 419 -18.04 3.13 -10.95
N ASP A 420 -19.32 2.96 -11.27
CA ASP A 420 -20.28 4.07 -11.36
C ASP A 420 -20.53 4.71 -10.01
N SER A 421 -20.56 3.88 -8.95
CA SER A 421 -20.69 4.35 -7.57
C SER A 421 -19.49 5.19 -7.18
N PHE A 422 -18.27 4.76 -7.49
CA PHE A 422 -17.03 5.49 -7.23
C PHE A 422 -16.99 6.85 -7.97
N GLN A 423 -17.34 6.87 -9.25
CA GLN A 423 -17.32 8.09 -10.07
C GLN A 423 -18.34 9.14 -9.62
N ARG A 424 -19.39 8.75 -8.88
CA ARG A 424 -20.40 9.65 -8.33
C ARG A 424 -20.05 10.20 -6.96
N LEU A 425 -19.10 9.58 -6.26
CA LEU A 425 -18.63 10.06 -4.97
C LEU A 425 -17.73 11.29 -5.19
N ASP A 426 -18.16 12.43 -4.65
CA ASP A 426 -17.42 13.68 -4.70
C ASP A 426 -17.61 14.42 -3.37
N PHE A 427 -16.53 14.52 -2.61
CA PHE A 427 -16.49 15.23 -1.32
C PHE A 427 -15.77 16.56 -1.43
N LYS A 428 -15.54 17.06 -2.64
CA LYS A 428 -14.87 18.33 -2.89
C LYS A 428 -15.71 19.50 -2.42
N ARG A 429 -15.04 20.46 -1.82
CA ARG A 429 -15.62 21.71 -1.34
C ARG A 429 -15.33 22.87 -2.29
N SER A 430 -16.11 23.92 -2.19
CA SER A 430 -15.85 25.15 -2.95
C SER A 430 -14.54 25.81 -2.51
N PRO A 431 -13.84 26.55 -3.39
CA PRO A 431 -12.63 27.27 -3.00
C PRO A 431 -12.81 28.20 -1.80
N SER A 432 -14.00 28.82 -1.66
CA SER A 432 -14.31 29.68 -0.52
C SER A 432 -14.43 28.94 0.80
N ASN A 433 -15.00 27.71 0.79
CA ASN A 433 -15.09 26.87 1.98
C ASN A 433 -13.70 26.40 2.40
N GLU A 434 -12.86 26.09 1.40
CA GLU A 434 -11.47 25.69 1.64
C GLU A 434 -10.64 26.80 2.30
N GLU A 435 -10.77 28.04 1.82
CA GLU A 435 -10.10 29.21 2.41
C GLU A 435 -10.60 29.47 3.84
N ALA A 436 -11.90 29.33 4.07
CA ALA A 436 -12.48 29.48 5.40
C ALA A 436 -12.00 28.39 6.35
N ALA A 437 -11.96 27.13 5.90
CA ALA A 437 -11.44 26.01 6.66
C ALA A 437 -9.95 26.15 6.97
N ASP A 438 -9.14 26.62 6.01
CA ASP A 438 -7.72 26.94 6.22
C ASP A 438 -7.55 27.99 7.33
N ALA A 439 -8.32 29.07 7.28
CA ALA A 439 -8.26 30.14 8.28
C ALA A 439 -8.65 29.61 9.68
N LYS A 440 -9.73 28.82 9.76
CA LYS A 440 -10.20 28.21 11.01
C LYS A 440 -9.21 27.18 11.54
N GLY A 441 -8.68 26.32 10.68
CA GLY A 441 -7.66 25.33 11.03
C GLY A 441 -6.38 25.96 11.59
N LEU A 442 -5.93 27.08 10.99
CA LEU A 442 -4.80 27.86 11.51
C LEU A 442 -5.07 28.47 12.89
N GLU A 443 -6.29 28.98 13.12
CA GLU A 443 -6.71 29.45 14.44
C GLU A 443 -6.62 28.32 15.47
N LEU A 444 -7.16 27.14 15.15
CA LEU A 444 -7.14 25.97 16.02
C LEU A 444 -5.71 25.50 16.33
N LEU A 445 -4.82 25.50 15.33
CA LEU A 445 -3.43 25.10 15.51
C LEU A 445 -2.64 26.04 16.42
N LYS A 446 -2.86 27.35 16.32
CA LYS A 446 -2.17 28.36 17.15
C LYS A 446 -2.45 28.18 18.63
N ASN A 447 -3.60 27.63 18.98
CA ASN A 447 -4.01 27.35 20.36
C ASN A 447 -3.79 25.89 20.77
N SER A 448 -3.17 25.08 19.91
CA SER A 448 -2.97 23.64 20.13
C SER A 448 -1.60 23.32 20.74
N PRO A 449 -1.39 22.09 21.24
CA PRO A 449 -0.07 21.61 21.66
C PRO A 449 0.98 21.60 20.53
N TYR A 450 0.56 21.75 19.29
CA TYR A 450 1.42 21.69 18.10
C TYR A 450 1.95 23.07 17.65
N LYS A 451 1.55 24.16 18.30
CA LYS A 451 1.87 25.56 17.91
C LYS A 451 3.36 25.82 17.68
N ASP A 452 4.22 25.21 18.48
CA ASP A 452 5.67 25.43 18.41
C ASP A 452 6.37 24.56 17.34
N LYS A 453 5.63 23.66 16.69
CA LYS A 453 6.13 22.73 15.66
C LYS A 453 5.56 23.01 14.26
N LEU A 454 4.85 24.10 14.09
CA LEU A 454 4.19 24.42 12.80
C LEU A 454 5.17 24.66 11.64
N ALA A 455 6.43 24.99 11.94
CA ALA A 455 7.48 25.09 10.94
C ALA A 455 7.73 23.76 10.18
N SER A 456 7.59 22.63 10.86
CA SER A 456 7.69 21.29 10.27
C SER A 456 6.54 21.02 9.29
N ALA A 457 5.30 21.35 9.67
CA ALA A 457 4.15 21.26 8.79
C ALA A 457 4.31 22.16 7.54
N GLY A 458 4.83 23.38 7.72
CA GLY A 458 5.14 24.26 6.60
C GLY A 458 6.23 23.71 5.65
N LEU A 459 7.25 23.04 6.18
CA LEU A 459 8.25 22.35 5.35
C LEU A 459 7.64 21.22 4.52
N PHE A 460 6.73 20.44 5.12
CA PHE A 460 6.01 19.39 4.40
C PHE A 460 5.17 19.97 3.24
N LEU A 461 4.45 21.09 3.47
CA LEU A 461 3.72 21.78 2.42
C LEU A 461 4.64 22.30 1.30
N LYS A 462 5.85 22.78 1.62
CA LYS A 462 6.85 23.17 0.60
C LYS A 462 7.30 21.97 -0.23
N ALA A 463 7.51 20.82 0.40
CA ALA A 463 7.86 19.59 -0.32
C ALA A 463 6.73 19.13 -1.24
N LEU A 464 5.48 19.18 -0.79
CA LEU A 464 4.31 18.91 -1.64
C LEU A 464 4.23 19.86 -2.83
N GLN A 465 4.39 21.16 -2.60
CA GLN A 465 4.36 22.16 -3.66
C GLN A 465 5.44 21.93 -4.71
N GLN A 466 6.65 21.60 -4.26
CA GLN A 466 7.78 21.33 -5.14
C GLN A 466 7.57 20.06 -5.97
N SER A 467 6.93 19.03 -5.41
CA SER A 467 6.69 17.74 -6.06
C SER A 467 5.42 17.70 -6.92
N ALA A 468 4.49 18.63 -6.72
CA ALA A 468 3.19 18.62 -7.41
C ALA A 468 3.27 18.65 -8.95
N PRO A 469 4.24 19.32 -9.61
CA PRO A 469 4.39 19.24 -11.07
C PRO A 469 4.87 17.88 -11.58
N GLU A 470 5.64 17.16 -10.78
CA GLU A 470 6.27 15.89 -11.15
C GLU A 470 5.40 14.69 -10.76
N LEU A 471 4.59 14.82 -9.69
CA LEU A 471 3.73 13.77 -9.14
C LEU A 471 2.24 14.20 -9.07
N PRO A 472 1.64 14.63 -10.20
CA PRO A 472 0.28 15.14 -10.19
C PRO A 472 -0.78 14.09 -9.83
N ASN A 473 -0.56 12.81 -10.10
CA ASN A 473 -1.52 11.75 -9.79
C ASN A 473 -1.45 11.31 -8.32
N LEU A 474 -0.29 11.43 -7.67
CA LEU A 474 -0.16 11.20 -6.24
C LEU A 474 -0.75 12.36 -5.42
N ILE A 475 -0.43 13.59 -5.82
CA ILE A 475 -0.75 14.79 -5.04
C ILE A 475 -2.19 15.29 -5.30
N ARG A 476 -2.75 14.99 -6.47
CA ARG A 476 -4.13 15.33 -6.78
C ARG A 476 -5.10 14.31 -6.18
N PRO A 477 -5.99 14.73 -5.30
CA PRO A 477 -7.00 13.84 -4.74
C PRO A 477 -8.07 13.50 -5.79
N HIS A 478 -8.71 12.36 -5.59
CA HIS A 478 -9.82 11.90 -6.42
C HIS A 478 -11.18 12.19 -5.78
N LEU A 479 -11.31 11.98 -4.48
CA LEU A 479 -12.56 12.12 -3.74
C LEU A 479 -12.69 13.48 -3.04
N GLY A 480 -11.61 13.99 -2.47
CA GLY A 480 -11.57 15.24 -1.74
C GLY A 480 -10.85 16.35 -2.47
N ASN A 481 -10.48 17.40 -1.74
CA ASN A 481 -9.66 18.47 -2.25
C ASN A 481 -8.17 18.27 -1.89
N GLY A 482 -7.25 18.69 -2.75
CA GLY A 482 -5.81 18.53 -2.54
C GLY A 482 -5.18 19.63 -1.69
N PHE A 483 -4.10 19.28 -0.99
CA PHE A 483 -3.30 20.23 -0.20
C PHE A 483 -2.44 21.14 -1.05
N ALA A 484 -2.00 20.69 -2.20
CA ALA A 484 -1.12 21.44 -3.07
C ALA A 484 -1.49 21.26 -4.54
N SER A 485 -1.41 22.33 -5.28
CA SER A 485 -1.37 22.33 -6.74
C SER A 485 -0.16 23.14 -7.19
N SER A 486 0.17 23.13 -8.47
CA SER A 486 1.26 23.95 -9.01
C SER A 486 1.04 25.47 -8.77
N LYS A 487 -0.18 25.90 -8.50
CA LYS A 487 -0.54 27.33 -8.32
C LYS A 487 -0.93 27.69 -6.89
N ASN A 488 -1.59 26.81 -6.16
CA ASN A 488 -2.13 27.08 -4.84
C ASN A 488 -1.73 25.98 -3.86
N VAL A 489 -1.35 26.40 -2.65
CA VAL A 489 -1.10 25.50 -1.52
C VAL A 489 -2.00 25.92 -0.38
N ARG A 490 -2.69 24.95 0.23
CA ARG A 490 -3.50 25.18 1.40
C ARG A 490 -2.64 25.57 2.58
N MET A 491 -3.23 26.23 3.54
CA MET A 491 -2.51 26.68 4.73
C MET A 491 -1.27 27.51 4.38
N SER A 492 -1.33 28.33 3.32
CA SER A 492 -0.20 29.09 2.75
C SER A 492 0.54 29.97 3.78
N THR A 493 -0.13 30.40 4.84
CA THR A 493 0.47 31.13 5.96
C THR A 493 1.58 30.32 6.64
N LEU A 494 1.44 28.99 6.73
CA LEU A 494 2.47 28.11 7.28
C LEU A 494 3.70 28.03 6.37
N LEU A 495 3.52 28.12 5.07
CA LEU A 495 4.62 28.20 4.11
C LEU A 495 5.52 29.41 4.35
N ALA A 496 4.92 30.57 4.63
CA ALA A 496 5.66 31.79 4.86
C ALA A 496 6.53 31.73 6.12
N SER A 497 6.06 31.02 7.15
CA SER A 497 6.78 30.85 8.42
C SER A 497 7.80 29.70 8.41
N ALA A 498 7.73 28.79 7.43
CA ALA A 498 8.62 27.65 7.36
C ALA A 498 10.00 28.02 6.78
N PRO A 499 11.09 27.40 7.27
CA PRO A 499 12.40 27.58 6.68
C PRO A 499 12.43 27.15 5.21
N GLN A 500 13.47 27.55 4.48
CA GLN A 500 13.64 27.07 3.10
C GLN A 500 13.96 25.58 3.11
N LEU A 501 13.38 24.87 2.14
CA LEU A 501 13.72 23.47 1.91
C LEU A 501 15.07 23.42 1.18
N GLU A 502 16.10 22.99 1.89
CA GLU A 502 17.46 22.92 1.36
C GLU A 502 17.80 21.47 0.95
N PRO A 503 18.11 21.21 -0.31
CA PRO A 503 18.42 19.84 -0.76
C PRO A 503 19.59 19.19 -0.01
N GLY A 504 20.57 19.96 0.44
CA GLY A 504 21.78 19.46 1.13
C GLY A 504 21.62 19.14 2.61
N ARG A 505 20.47 19.42 3.24
CA ARG A 505 20.26 19.23 4.69
C ARG A 505 19.52 17.93 4.97
N THR A 506 20.08 17.08 5.83
CA THR A 506 19.48 15.81 6.26
C THR A 506 18.57 15.93 7.49
N ASP A 507 18.56 17.09 8.15
CA ASP A 507 17.73 17.37 9.32
C ASP A 507 16.32 17.87 8.98
N GLN A 508 16.05 18.12 7.71
CA GLN A 508 14.73 18.54 7.22
C GLN A 508 13.97 17.36 6.62
N LEU A 509 12.71 17.17 7.00
CA LEU A 509 11.79 16.16 6.45
C LEU A 509 12.31 14.73 6.52
N ALA A 510 12.13 14.10 7.67
CA ALA A 510 12.27 12.66 7.81
C ALA A 510 10.92 11.98 7.56
N ALA A 511 10.71 11.45 6.36
CA ALA A 511 9.50 10.69 6.05
C ALA A 511 9.84 9.30 5.55
N LEU A 512 8.94 8.38 5.77
CA LEU A 512 9.07 7.02 5.24
C LEU A 512 8.66 7.00 3.77
N PRO A 513 9.17 6.06 2.98
CA PRO A 513 8.70 5.86 1.61
C PRO A 513 7.22 5.45 1.60
N LEU A 514 6.57 5.63 0.46
CA LEU A 514 5.17 5.22 0.27
C LEU A 514 4.97 3.75 0.66
N GLY A 515 4.06 3.52 1.60
CA GLY A 515 3.77 2.19 2.15
C GLY A 515 4.68 1.76 3.29
N GLY A 516 5.54 2.64 3.81
CA GLY A 516 6.45 2.34 4.90
C GLY A 516 5.84 2.40 6.30
N ARG A 517 4.77 3.19 6.51
CA ARG A 517 4.17 3.41 7.83
C ARG A 517 2.88 2.64 8.05
N ILE A 518 2.02 2.62 7.06
CA ILE A 518 0.72 1.96 7.17
C ILE A 518 0.80 0.58 6.52
N LYS A 519 0.62 -0.45 7.32
CA LYS A 519 0.45 -1.82 6.82
C LYS A 519 -1.04 -2.10 6.66
N LEU A 520 -1.38 -2.67 5.52
CA LEU A 520 -2.71 -3.16 5.23
C LEU A 520 -2.71 -4.69 5.40
N ASP A 521 -3.61 -5.21 6.20
CA ASP A 521 -3.92 -6.63 6.24
C ASP A 521 -4.97 -6.93 5.15
N PRO A 522 -4.59 -7.60 4.05
CA PRO A 522 -5.51 -7.84 2.95
C PRO A 522 -6.60 -8.88 3.28
N SER A 523 -6.53 -9.55 4.43
CA SER A 523 -7.55 -10.53 4.87
C SER A 523 -8.74 -9.89 5.57
N THR A 524 -8.48 -8.80 6.28
CA THR A 524 -9.46 -8.08 7.11
C THR A 524 -9.68 -6.65 6.63
N ASP A 525 -8.89 -6.18 5.67
CA ASP A 525 -8.78 -4.80 5.22
C ASP A 525 -8.46 -3.79 6.34
N GLN A 526 -8.02 -4.30 7.50
CA GLN A 526 -7.57 -3.47 8.61
C GLN A 526 -6.21 -2.86 8.33
N VAL A 527 -6.01 -1.67 8.87
CA VAL A 527 -4.75 -0.96 8.80
C VAL A 527 -4.07 -0.90 10.16
N GLU A 528 -2.76 -1.12 10.15
CA GLU A 528 -1.91 -1.07 11.33
C GLU A 528 -0.78 -0.08 11.13
N LEU A 529 -0.38 0.62 12.20
CA LEU A 529 0.83 1.42 12.20
C LEU A 529 2.05 0.53 12.33
N ALA A 530 2.95 0.59 11.35
CA ALA A 530 4.24 -0.04 11.48
C ALA A 530 5.02 0.61 12.63
N LYS A 531 5.59 -0.21 13.51
CA LYS A 531 6.55 0.25 14.54
C LYS A 531 7.86 0.63 13.85
N ALA A 532 7.85 1.76 13.15
CA ALA A 532 9.05 2.29 12.52
C ALA A 532 9.88 3.03 13.60
N GLN A 533 11.15 2.65 13.76
CA GLN A 533 12.09 3.46 14.50
C GLN A 533 12.49 4.66 13.62
N THR A 534 12.52 5.84 14.22
CA THR A 534 13.09 7.01 13.56
C THR A 534 14.58 6.75 13.26
N ILE A 535 14.86 6.50 12.00
CA ILE A 535 16.25 6.38 11.53
C ILE A 535 16.68 7.78 11.11
N ALA A 536 17.85 8.21 11.57
CA ALA A 536 18.45 9.45 11.09
C ALA A 536 18.67 9.34 9.57
N LEU A 537 18.28 10.38 8.84
CA LEU A 537 18.52 10.42 7.40
C LEU A 537 20.03 10.36 7.13
N THR A 538 20.47 9.37 6.38
CA THR A 538 21.87 9.20 5.96
C THR A 538 22.16 9.89 4.63
N SER A 539 21.09 10.18 3.86
CA SER A 539 21.18 10.79 2.54
C SER A 539 20.10 11.87 2.37
N THR A 540 20.44 12.94 1.65
CA THR A 540 19.47 13.97 1.24
C THR A 540 18.36 13.42 0.34
N ARG A 541 18.58 12.30 -0.31
CA ARG A 541 17.60 11.57 -1.12
C ARG A 541 16.44 11.05 -0.28
N GLU A 542 16.70 10.66 0.96
CA GLU A 542 15.70 10.14 1.89
C GLU A 542 14.73 11.22 2.40
N LYS A 543 14.97 12.50 2.09
CA LYS A 543 14.04 13.59 2.40
C LYS A 543 12.75 13.57 1.60
N MET A 544 12.75 12.92 0.43
CA MET A 544 11.60 12.93 -0.46
C MET A 544 10.66 11.78 -0.10
N PRO A 545 9.57 12.05 0.64
CA PRO A 545 8.67 11.02 1.16
C PRO A 545 7.82 10.34 0.08
N PHE A 546 7.89 10.85 -1.16
CA PHE A 546 6.96 10.50 -2.23
C PHE A 546 7.48 9.42 -3.17
N GLU A 547 8.68 8.88 -2.91
CA GLU A 547 9.28 7.86 -3.78
C GLU A 547 8.76 6.46 -3.42
N ILE A 548 8.56 5.65 -4.46
CA ILE A 548 8.33 4.21 -4.31
C ILE A 548 9.65 3.56 -3.95
N ALA A 549 9.62 2.69 -2.93
CA ALA A 549 10.72 1.82 -2.56
C ALA A 549 10.25 0.36 -2.52
N PRO A 550 11.15 -0.61 -2.79
CA PRO A 550 10.81 -2.01 -2.62
C PRO A 550 10.47 -2.28 -1.15
N PHE A 551 9.39 -3.02 -0.95
CA PHE A 551 8.93 -3.46 0.37
C PHE A 551 9.01 -4.98 0.44
N PHE A 552 9.55 -5.51 1.53
CA PHE A 552 9.67 -6.93 1.78
C PHE A 552 8.74 -7.34 2.91
N PRO A 553 7.59 -7.95 2.61
CA PRO A 553 6.65 -8.42 3.62
C PRO A 553 7.30 -9.43 4.56
N HIS A 554 7.02 -9.31 5.85
CA HIS A 554 7.30 -10.37 6.82
C HIS A 554 6.18 -11.41 6.74
N LEU A 555 6.50 -12.59 6.23
CA LEU A 555 5.49 -13.63 6.06
C LEU A 555 5.26 -14.37 7.38
N SER A 556 4.01 -14.58 7.71
CA SER A 556 3.56 -15.42 8.83
C SER A 556 2.47 -16.37 8.37
N ARG A 557 2.26 -17.46 9.13
CA ARG A 557 1.15 -18.40 8.88
C ARG A 557 0.03 -18.11 9.86
N LEU A 558 -1.17 -18.08 9.35
CA LEU A 558 -2.35 -18.08 10.21
C LEU A 558 -2.53 -19.49 10.81
N PRO A 559 -2.86 -19.59 12.11
CA PRO A 559 -3.10 -20.87 12.74
C PRO A 559 -4.28 -21.58 12.07
N ASN A 560 -4.17 -22.91 11.96
CA ASN A 560 -5.28 -23.71 11.47
C ASN A 560 -6.45 -23.60 12.45
N SER A 561 -7.59 -23.13 11.98
CA SER A 561 -8.83 -22.98 12.76
C SER A 561 -9.42 -24.29 13.35
N GLY A 562 -8.67 -25.39 13.27
CA GLY A 562 -9.04 -26.72 13.76
C GLY A 562 -8.23 -27.25 14.95
N SER A 563 -7.28 -26.47 15.53
CA SER A 563 -6.43 -26.94 16.63
C SER A 563 -6.82 -26.40 18.02
N GLU A 564 -7.94 -25.69 18.15
CA GLU A 564 -8.56 -25.44 19.45
C GLU A 564 -9.61 -26.55 19.72
N LYS A 565 -9.16 -27.65 20.28
CA LYS A 565 -9.96 -28.61 21.07
C LYS A 565 -9.21 -28.94 22.33
#